data_253b1821747ef08ab2e0774a12aaee1d
#
_entry.id   253b1821747ef08ab2e0774a12aaee1d
#
_cell.length_a   1.000
_cell.length_b   1.000
_cell.length_c   1.000
_cell.angle_alpha   90.00
_cell.angle_beta   90.00
_cell.angle_gamma   90.00
#
_symmetry.space_group_name_H-M   'P 1'
#
loop_
_entity.id
_entity.type
_entity.pdbx_description
1 polymer ?
#
loop_
_entity_poly.entity_id
_entity_poly.type
_entity_poly.pdbx_seq_one_letter_code
_entity_poly.pdbx_strand_id
1 'polypeptide(L)'
;MKLFHVIVLGIFLALAVGAVIIFATFTSLNKNSVGSVSIWGSIPQATFDTLLVSIKEGNTTYDGVSYRSIPEGELIPALVEAIAAGQGPDLVVFPAENLISQSDKLTTIPYSNISRRDFQNTFIQAGEVFLVESGLKAIPFSVDPLVMYWNRTLFANAGIAQPPRFWDELSDMATRLTKAQDNGTLTQNAVALGTWDNVDHAKAIFLTLAYQLGNSVVVRSGQGLYVSVMKDTAGGSGVPSVDSALRFYTDFADPVKPIYSWNRSQPESRSAFLGEKLGVYFGSASELVGIREANPNLNFDVAPVPTIRGNNGGVAAELTGLAIPRGSRNPGGALLIAELLTSPDLQASLLSLMSLPSVRRDSVGTSPNDPYGTMFENAALLSFAFLDPDPTATDSIFKRMVEGVSSGKLQVSEATGGANDELQALLGTP
;
A
#
# COMPACT_ATOMS: atom_id res chain seq x y z
N MET A 1 45.75 50.83 -34.97
CA MET A 1 45.75 49.49 -34.30
C MET A 1 46.74 48.59 -35.03
N LYS A 2 47.66 47.89 -34.34
CA LYS A 2 48.59 46.98 -34.99
C LYS A 2 47.83 45.76 -35.55
N LEU A 3 48.13 45.30 -36.75
CA LEU A 3 47.51 44.20 -37.46
C LEU A 3 47.25 42.97 -36.55
N PHE A 4 48.19 42.71 -35.63
CA PHE A 4 48.10 41.68 -34.60
C PHE A 4 46.84 41.78 -33.71
N HIS A 5 46.46 42.96 -33.25
CA HIS A 5 45.29 43.18 -32.38
C HIS A 5 43.98 42.93 -33.15
N VAL A 6 43.94 43.23 -34.44
CA VAL A 6 42.78 42.96 -35.28
C VAL A 6 42.59 41.46 -35.51
N ILE A 7 43.66 40.70 -35.72
CA ILE A 7 43.63 39.27 -35.90
C ILE A 7 43.17 38.57 -34.58
N VAL A 8 43.74 38.96 -33.45
CA VAL A 8 43.38 38.41 -32.15
C VAL A 8 41.91 38.70 -31.79
N LEU A 9 41.43 39.93 -32.06
CA LEU A 9 40.01 40.28 -31.85
C LEU A 9 39.08 39.45 -32.75
N GLY A 10 39.48 39.22 -34.00
CA GLY A 10 38.72 38.40 -34.94
C GLY A 10 38.60 36.93 -34.48
N ILE A 11 39.69 36.35 -33.97
CA ILE A 11 39.67 34.98 -33.41
C ILE A 11 38.78 34.92 -32.14
N PHE A 12 38.89 35.89 -31.25
CA PHE A 12 38.03 35.93 -30.04
C PHE A 12 36.56 36.08 -30.40
N LEU A 13 36.21 36.89 -31.39
CA LEU A 13 34.85 37.06 -31.87
C LEU A 13 34.32 35.77 -32.49
N ALA A 14 35.12 35.08 -33.30
CA ALA A 14 34.74 33.80 -33.91
C ALA A 14 34.52 32.72 -32.86
N LEU A 15 35.37 32.65 -31.82
CA LEU A 15 35.18 31.71 -30.69
C LEU A 15 33.94 32.05 -29.85
N ALA A 16 33.66 33.33 -29.61
CA ALA A 16 32.48 33.77 -28.89
C ALA A 16 31.20 33.44 -29.65
N VAL A 17 31.17 33.68 -30.95
CA VAL A 17 30.02 33.30 -31.83
C VAL A 17 29.87 31.80 -31.90
N GLY A 18 30.96 31.04 -32.00
CA GLY A 18 30.95 29.58 -31.95
C GLY A 18 30.40 29.05 -30.62
N ALA A 19 30.83 29.62 -29.50
CA ALA A 19 30.31 29.25 -28.18
C ALA A 19 28.81 29.55 -28.02
N VAL A 20 28.33 30.71 -28.54
CA VAL A 20 26.92 31.07 -28.50
C VAL A 20 26.09 30.13 -29.40
N ILE A 21 26.58 29.74 -30.57
CA ILE A 21 25.91 28.79 -31.45
C ILE A 21 25.84 27.38 -30.79
N ILE A 22 26.95 26.92 -30.20
CA ILE A 22 27.00 25.65 -29.47
C ILE A 22 26.03 25.67 -28.29
N PHE A 23 26.05 26.77 -27.52
CA PHE A 23 25.12 26.91 -26.37
C PHE A 23 23.66 26.99 -26.80
N ALA A 24 23.36 27.74 -27.89
CA ALA A 24 22.01 27.85 -28.43
C ALA A 24 21.49 26.51 -29.02
N THR A 25 22.35 25.75 -29.71
CA THR A 25 21.99 24.43 -30.23
C THR A 25 21.86 23.40 -29.10
N PHE A 26 22.72 23.46 -28.07
CA PHE A 26 22.62 22.57 -26.92
C PHE A 26 21.35 22.86 -26.08
N THR A 27 20.99 24.12 -25.89
CA THR A 27 19.75 24.51 -25.20
C THR A 27 18.49 24.25 -26.04
N SER A 28 18.56 24.31 -27.38
CA SER A 28 17.40 24.02 -28.24
C SER A 28 17.14 22.52 -28.41
N LEU A 29 18.21 21.69 -28.38
CA LEU A 29 18.09 20.23 -28.44
C LEU A 29 17.52 19.62 -27.15
N ASN A 30 17.65 20.32 -25.99
CA ASN A 30 17.16 19.83 -24.70
C ASN A 30 15.78 20.38 -24.28
N LYS A 31 15.16 21.27 -25.07
CA LYS A 31 13.87 21.88 -24.71
C LYS A 31 12.69 20.94 -24.74
N ASN A 32 12.81 19.76 -25.36
CA ASN A 32 11.73 18.78 -25.53
C ASN A 32 12.07 17.39 -24.99
N SER A 33 13.01 17.23 -24.10
CA SER A 33 13.34 15.94 -23.51
C SER A 33 13.39 16.04 -21.98
N VAL A 34 12.79 15.07 -21.28
CA VAL A 34 12.92 14.95 -19.81
C VAL A 34 14.33 14.50 -19.39
N GLY A 35 15.20 14.19 -20.37
CA GLY A 35 16.53 13.61 -20.14
C GLY A 35 16.47 12.12 -19.79
N SER A 36 17.58 11.58 -19.30
CA SER A 36 17.60 10.20 -18.80
C SER A 36 16.96 10.17 -17.41
N VAL A 37 15.95 9.30 -17.24
CA VAL A 37 15.29 9.02 -15.95
C VAL A 37 15.24 7.52 -15.76
N SER A 38 15.93 7.03 -14.74
CA SER A 38 15.89 5.61 -14.33
C SER A 38 14.89 5.44 -13.19
N ILE A 39 13.96 4.48 -13.37
CA ILE A 39 12.90 4.15 -12.42
C ILE A 39 13.14 2.75 -11.86
N TRP A 40 13.08 2.58 -10.55
CA TRP A 40 13.09 1.27 -9.89
C TRP A 40 11.76 0.98 -9.21
N GLY A 41 11.35 -0.29 -9.18
CA GLY A 41 10.14 -0.72 -8.46
C GLY A 41 9.97 -2.23 -8.48
N SER A 42 8.93 -2.71 -7.80
CA SER A 42 8.59 -4.15 -7.71
C SER A 42 7.56 -4.62 -8.75
N ILE A 43 7.01 -3.71 -9.55
CA ILE A 43 6.08 -4.06 -10.63
C ILE A 43 6.79 -4.97 -11.65
N PRO A 44 6.15 -6.02 -12.16
CA PRO A 44 6.75 -6.87 -13.19
C PRO A 44 7.25 -6.06 -14.39
N GLN A 45 8.46 -6.36 -14.87
CA GLN A 45 9.12 -5.64 -15.96
C GLN A 45 8.21 -5.49 -17.18
N ALA A 46 7.57 -6.58 -17.61
CA ALA A 46 6.70 -6.59 -18.80
C ALA A 46 5.49 -5.65 -18.66
N THR A 47 4.90 -5.57 -17.46
CA THR A 47 3.77 -4.68 -17.18
C THR A 47 4.19 -3.21 -17.29
N PHE A 48 5.32 -2.86 -16.68
CA PHE A 48 5.81 -1.48 -16.72
C PHE A 48 6.33 -1.08 -18.10
N ASP A 49 6.96 -2.02 -18.83
CA ASP A 49 7.42 -1.78 -20.20
C ASP A 49 6.23 -1.50 -21.13
N THR A 50 5.09 -2.19 -20.96
CA THR A 50 3.86 -1.89 -21.69
C THR A 50 3.40 -0.45 -21.47
N LEU A 51 3.45 0.02 -20.22
CA LEU A 51 3.14 1.41 -19.88
C LEU A 51 4.14 2.38 -20.53
N LEU A 52 5.44 2.07 -20.46
CA LEU A 52 6.47 2.92 -21.07
C LEU A 52 6.34 3.00 -22.59
N VAL A 53 5.96 1.90 -23.26
CA VAL A 53 5.69 1.92 -24.71
C VAL A 53 4.58 2.90 -25.03
N SER A 54 3.46 2.88 -24.30
CA SER A 54 2.33 3.81 -24.52
C SER A 54 2.73 5.27 -24.31
N ILE A 55 3.64 5.57 -23.37
CA ILE A 55 4.14 6.92 -23.11
C ILE A 55 5.07 7.42 -24.23
N LYS A 56 5.90 6.53 -24.77
CA LYS A 56 6.90 6.84 -25.79
C LYS A 56 6.32 6.87 -27.20
N GLU A 57 5.18 6.24 -27.43
CA GLU A 57 4.54 6.16 -28.74
C GLU A 57 4.21 7.57 -29.26
N GLY A 58 4.89 7.95 -30.35
CA GLY A 58 4.76 9.26 -30.97
C GLY A 58 5.37 10.45 -30.18
N ASN A 59 6.08 10.18 -29.08
CA ASN A 59 6.65 11.24 -28.24
C ASN A 59 8.10 10.96 -27.80
N THR A 60 9.07 11.50 -28.53
CA THR A 60 10.50 11.34 -28.24
C THR A 60 10.97 12.03 -26.96
N THR A 61 10.11 12.85 -26.33
CA THR A 61 10.40 13.52 -25.05
C THR A 61 10.79 12.52 -23.96
N TYR A 62 10.22 11.31 -24.00
CA TYR A 62 10.35 10.27 -22.96
C TYR A 62 11.27 9.10 -23.34
N ASP A 63 12.01 9.16 -24.46
CA ASP A 63 12.90 8.08 -24.94
C ASP A 63 13.94 7.68 -23.89
N GLY A 64 14.43 8.65 -23.10
CA GLY A 64 15.43 8.44 -22.05
C GLY A 64 14.89 7.80 -20.75
N VAL A 65 13.59 7.49 -20.68
CA VAL A 65 12.99 6.88 -19.49
C VAL A 65 13.19 5.36 -19.54
N SER A 66 13.65 4.79 -18.44
CA SER A 66 13.86 3.34 -18.30
C SER A 66 13.31 2.84 -16.95
N TYR A 67 12.87 1.60 -16.92
CA TYR A 67 12.43 0.93 -15.70
C TYR A 67 13.27 -0.32 -15.43
N ARG A 68 13.47 -0.60 -14.14
CA ARG A 68 14.10 -1.82 -13.64
C ARG A 68 13.21 -2.43 -12.57
N SER A 69 12.73 -3.65 -12.81
CA SER A 69 12.03 -4.45 -11.82
C SER A 69 13.02 -5.05 -10.82
N ILE A 70 12.71 -4.92 -9.53
CA ILE A 70 13.46 -5.52 -8.41
C ILE A 70 12.42 -6.23 -7.53
N PRO A 71 12.67 -7.48 -7.10
CA PRO A 71 11.76 -8.16 -6.18
C PRO A 71 11.43 -7.30 -4.96
N GLU A 72 10.19 -7.35 -4.51
CA GLU A 72 9.69 -6.46 -3.45
C GLU A 72 10.56 -6.48 -2.18
N GLY A 73 10.89 -7.65 -1.67
CA GLY A 73 11.76 -7.81 -0.49
C GLY A 73 13.20 -7.32 -0.68
N GLU A 74 13.65 -7.13 -1.94
CA GLU A 74 15.01 -6.68 -2.27
C GLU A 74 15.06 -5.19 -2.64
N LEU A 75 13.91 -4.55 -2.93
CA LEU A 75 13.87 -3.18 -3.45
C LEU A 75 14.51 -2.17 -2.49
N ILE A 76 14.13 -2.19 -1.23
CA ILE A 76 14.64 -1.24 -0.23
C ILE A 76 16.13 -1.47 0.08
N PRO A 77 16.61 -2.71 0.35
CA PRO A 77 18.04 -2.96 0.49
C PRO A 77 18.86 -2.49 -0.73
N ALA A 78 18.42 -2.83 -1.94
CA ALA A 78 19.10 -2.42 -3.18
C ALA A 78 19.11 -0.91 -3.36
N LEU A 79 18.01 -0.22 -3.03
CA LEU A 79 17.91 1.24 -3.09
C LEU A 79 18.91 1.91 -2.14
N VAL A 80 18.98 1.44 -0.89
CA VAL A 80 19.87 1.99 0.14
C VAL A 80 21.33 1.83 -0.28
N GLU A 81 21.72 0.64 -0.76
CA GLU A 81 23.06 0.36 -1.26
C GLU A 81 23.42 1.25 -2.46
N ALA A 82 22.52 1.36 -3.43
CA ALA A 82 22.73 2.16 -4.62
C ALA A 82 22.86 3.67 -4.32
N ILE A 83 22.06 4.20 -3.38
CA ILE A 83 22.18 5.59 -2.92
C ILE A 83 23.56 5.81 -2.27
N ALA A 84 23.99 4.90 -1.40
CA ALA A 84 25.30 4.98 -0.74
C ALA A 84 26.47 4.94 -1.74
N ALA A 85 26.32 4.17 -2.83
CA ALA A 85 27.30 4.08 -3.92
C ALA A 85 27.21 5.25 -4.93
N GLY A 86 26.25 6.18 -4.80
CA GLY A 86 26.02 7.26 -5.77
C GLY A 86 25.50 6.77 -7.14
N GLN A 87 24.86 5.59 -7.17
CA GLN A 87 24.33 4.92 -8.36
C GLN A 87 22.81 4.63 -8.24
N GLY A 88 22.13 5.34 -7.34
CA GLY A 88 20.69 5.19 -7.16
C GLY A 88 19.89 5.61 -8.40
N PRO A 89 18.61 5.17 -8.49
CA PRO A 89 17.71 5.59 -9.56
C PRO A 89 17.32 7.07 -9.40
N ASP A 90 16.69 7.62 -10.45
CA ASP A 90 16.12 8.97 -10.39
C ASP A 90 14.75 8.99 -9.75
N LEU A 91 13.99 7.90 -9.91
CA LEU A 91 12.65 7.72 -9.37
C LEU A 91 12.50 6.29 -8.83
N VAL A 92 11.73 6.11 -7.76
CA VAL A 92 11.42 4.79 -7.20
C VAL A 92 9.92 4.67 -6.93
N VAL A 93 9.33 3.52 -7.32
CA VAL A 93 8.00 3.09 -6.85
C VAL A 93 8.17 2.62 -5.41
N PHE A 94 7.93 3.50 -4.48
CA PHE A 94 8.32 3.38 -3.08
C PHE A 94 7.15 2.87 -2.22
N PRO A 95 7.29 1.75 -1.50
CA PRO A 95 6.26 1.27 -0.58
C PRO A 95 6.09 2.19 0.62
N ALA A 96 4.85 2.62 0.90
CA ALA A 96 4.55 3.55 1.99
C ALA A 96 4.92 3.01 3.38
N GLU A 97 4.88 1.71 3.57
CA GLU A 97 5.27 1.04 4.81
C GLU A 97 6.74 1.29 5.21
N ASN A 98 7.60 1.61 4.26
CA ASN A 98 9.00 1.94 4.52
C ASN A 98 9.25 3.44 4.75
N LEU A 99 8.19 4.26 4.79
CA LEU A 99 8.34 5.71 4.84
C LEU A 99 9.04 6.20 6.11
N ILE A 100 8.71 5.65 7.28
CA ILE A 100 9.33 6.06 8.54
C ILE A 100 10.83 5.74 8.53
N SER A 101 11.18 4.51 8.18
CA SER A 101 12.56 4.01 8.23
C SER A 101 13.47 4.61 7.14
N GLN A 102 12.92 5.03 5.99
CA GLN A 102 13.71 5.48 4.83
C GLN A 102 13.47 6.94 4.42
N SER A 103 12.70 7.71 5.20
CA SER A 103 12.33 9.10 4.86
C SER A 103 13.54 10.02 4.65
N ASP A 104 14.64 9.76 5.35
CA ASP A 104 15.90 10.51 5.24
C ASP A 104 16.61 10.31 3.89
N LYS A 105 16.32 9.22 3.19
CA LYS A 105 16.88 8.87 1.88
C LYS A 105 16.08 9.44 0.71
N LEU A 106 14.93 10.03 0.99
CA LEU A 106 14.03 10.61 -0.01
C LEU A 106 14.14 12.13 -0.03
N THR A 107 14.17 12.68 -1.23
CA THR A 107 14.08 14.12 -1.47
C THR A 107 12.66 14.59 -1.18
N THR A 108 12.51 15.72 -0.51
CA THR A 108 11.19 16.31 -0.30
C THR A 108 10.83 17.16 -1.52
N ILE A 109 9.68 16.87 -2.13
CA ILE A 109 9.07 17.68 -3.19
C ILE A 109 8.37 18.85 -2.51
N PRO A 110 8.78 20.11 -2.72
CA PRO A 110 8.20 21.24 -1.99
C PRO A 110 6.79 21.56 -2.44
N TYR A 111 5.99 22.16 -1.56
CA TYR A 111 4.60 22.56 -1.85
C TYR A 111 4.47 23.64 -2.94
N SER A 112 5.58 24.23 -3.40
CA SER A 112 5.60 25.09 -4.58
C SER A 112 5.39 24.33 -5.89
N ASN A 113 5.66 23.02 -5.93
CA ASN A 113 5.42 22.15 -7.08
C ASN A 113 4.00 21.60 -7.06
N ILE A 114 3.60 21.00 -5.95
CA ILE A 114 2.25 20.44 -5.75
C ILE A 114 1.76 20.98 -4.40
N SER A 115 0.76 21.86 -4.40
CA SER A 115 0.24 22.41 -3.15
C SER A 115 -0.43 21.31 -2.31
N ARG A 116 -0.40 21.47 -0.97
CA ARG A 116 -1.09 20.54 -0.07
C ARG A 116 -2.56 20.36 -0.42
N ARG A 117 -3.21 21.47 -0.79
CA ARG A 117 -4.63 21.46 -1.17
C ARG A 117 -4.87 20.68 -2.45
N ASP A 118 -4.03 20.90 -3.48
CA ASP A 118 -4.19 20.19 -4.76
C ASP A 118 -3.91 18.70 -4.57
N PHE A 119 -2.91 18.33 -3.76
CA PHE A 119 -2.64 16.95 -3.40
C PHE A 119 -3.86 16.28 -2.74
N GLN A 120 -4.45 16.92 -1.72
CA GLN A 120 -5.59 16.38 -0.98
C GLN A 120 -6.89 16.33 -1.82
N ASN A 121 -7.03 17.23 -2.79
CA ASN A 121 -8.16 17.21 -3.73
C ASN A 121 -8.00 16.10 -4.79
N THR A 122 -6.76 15.81 -5.20
CA THR A 122 -6.46 14.88 -6.29
C THR A 122 -6.40 13.43 -5.80
N PHE A 123 -5.72 13.18 -4.68
CA PHE A 123 -5.39 11.83 -4.25
C PHE A 123 -6.27 11.35 -3.09
N ILE A 124 -6.41 10.03 -2.96
CA ILE A 124 -7.12 9.38 -1.85
C ILE A 124 -6.47 9.70 -0.50
N GLN A 125 -7.24 9.56 0.58
CA GLN A 125 -6.78 9.89 1.92
C GLN A 125 -5.57 9.05 2.36
N ALA A 126 -5.48 7.79 1.95
CA ALA A 126 -4.32 6.94 2.22
C ALA A 126 -3.00 7.59 1.78
N GLY A 127 -3.01 8.36 0.69
CA GLY A 127 -1.84 9.08 0.19
C GLY A 127 -1.31 10.17 1.12
N GLU A 128 -2.10 10.64 2.08
CA GLU A 128 -1.69 11.70 3.01
C GLU A 128 -0.51 11.29 3.92
N VAL A 129 -0.20 10.00 4.03
CA VAL A 129 1.01 9.53 4.73
C VAL A 129 2.30 10.13 4.15
N PHE A 130 2.31 10.46 2.86
CA PHE A 130 3.45 11.09 2.20
C PHE A 130 3.60 12.58 2.47
N LEU A 131 2.60 13.24 3.07
CA LEU A 131 2.67 14.65 3.41
C LEU A 131 3.61 14.87 4.60
N VAL A 132 4.53 15.81 4.46
CA VAL A 132 5.37 16.30 5.54
C VAL A 132 5.21 17.82 5.68
N GLU A 133 5.79 18.43 6.70
CA GLU A 133 5.64 19.87 6.95
C GLU A 133 6.11 20.73 5.78
N SER A 134 7.22 20.35 5.15
CA SER A 134 7.86 21.11 4.07
C SER A 134 7.46 20.69 2.64
N GLY A 135 6.59 19.67 2.48
CA GLY A 135 6.23 19.17 1.14
C GLY A 135 5.75 17.72 1.14
N LEU A 136 6.14 16.97 0.11
CA LEU A 136 5.77 15.59 -0.14
C LEU A 136 7.01 14.71 -0.15
N LYS A 137 6.92 13.49 0.39
CA LYS A 137 7.98 12.48 0.24
C LYS A 137 7.79 11.62 -1.01
N ALA A 138 6.56 11.47 -1.47
CA ALA A 138 6.21 10.77 -2.70
C ALA A 138 4.86 11.28 -3.25
N ILE A 139 4.60 11.04 -4.53
CA ILE A 139 3.29 11.21 -5.17
C ILE A 139 2.61 9.84 -5.19
N PRO A 140 1.38 9.66 -4.65
CA PRO A 140 0.68 8.37 -4.65
C PRO A 140 0.60 7.77 -6.05
N PHE A 141 0.89 6.46 -6.18
CA PHE A 141 0.97 5.81 -7.48
C PHE A 141 0.05 4.60 -7.62
N SER A 142 0.06 3.68 -6.68
CA SER A 142 -0.85 2.53 -6.66
C SER A 142 -1.37 2.28 -5.26
N VAL A 143 -2.58 1.75 -5.17
CA VAL A 143 -3.23 1.34 -3.92
C VAL A 143 -3.87 -0.03 -4.10
N ASP A 144 -3.65 -0.92 -3.14
CA ASP A 144 -4.23 -2.25 -3.12
C ASP A 144 -4.98 -2.46 -1.80
N PRO A 145 -6.27 -2.15 -1.75
CA PRO A 145 -7.06 -2.24 -0.53
C PRO A 145 -7.43 -3.67 -0.18
N LEU A 146 -7.53 -3.95 1.12
CA LEU A 146 -8.11 -5.19 1.63
C LEU A 146 -9.59 -5.28 1.23
N VAL A 147 -10.01 -6.46 0.74
CA VAL A 147 -11.40 -6.79 0.38
C VAL A 147 -11.79 -8.15 0.97
N MET A 148 -13.05 -8.50 0.87
CA MET A 148 -13.56 -9.78 1.35
C MET A 148 -13.99 -10.66 0.18
N TYR A 149 -13.33 -11.80 0.01
CA TYR A 149 -13.74 -12.89 -0.89
C TYR A 149 -14.62 -13.87 -0.12
N TRP A 150 -15.77 -14.26 -0.67
CA TRP A 150 -16.67 -15.19 0.00
C TRP A 150 -17.12 -16.32 -0.90
N ASN A 151 -17.15 -17.54 -0.37
CA ASN A 151 -17.52 -18.75 -1.10
C ASN A 151 -19.04 -18.90 -1.15
N ARG A 152 -19.63 -18.62 -2.31
CA ARG A 152 -21.08 -18.64 -2.53
C ARG A 152 -21.68 -20.03 -2.30
N THR A 153 -20.96 -21.09 -2.63
CA THR A 153 -21.42 -22.47 -2.43
C THR A 153 -21.52 -22.80 -0.95
N LEU A 154 -20.51 -22.46 -0.14
CA LEU A 154 -20.55 -22.72 1.30
C LEU A 154 -21.65 -21.89 1.99
N PHE A 155 -21.82 -20.64 1.59
CA PHE A 155 -22.89 -19.77 2.08
C PHE A 155 -24.29 -20.31 1.72
N ALA A 156 -24.50 -20.72 0.47
CA ALA A 156 -25.75 -21.32 0.03
C ALA A 156 -26.06 -22.60 0.81
N ASN A 157 -25.07 -23.47 1.01
CA ASN A 157 -25.22 -24.70 1.78
C ASN A 157 -25.55 -24.44 3.26
N ALA A 158 -25.13 -23.31 3.81
CA ALA A 158 -25.49 -22.86 5.16
C ALA A 158 -26.81 -22.08 5.20
N GLY A 159 -27.49 -21.86 4.05
CA GLY A 159 -28.71 -21.07 3.94
C GLY A 159 -28.48 -19.58 4.18
N ILE A 160 -27.29 -19.05 3.85
CA ILE A 160 -26.92 -17.64 3.99
C ILE A 160 -26.91 -17.01 2.59
N ALA A 161 -27.78 -16.03 2.35
CA ALA A 161 -27.98 -15.46 1.02
C ALA A 161 -26.98 -14.35 0.65
N GLN A 162 -26.41 -13.67 1.63
CA GLN A 162 -25.53 -12.50 1.43
C GLN A 162 -24.32 -12.57 2.36
N PRO A 163 -23.17 -12.00 1.96
CA PRO A 163 -22.01 -11.88 2.83
C PRO A 163 -22.27 -10.88 3.97
N PRO A 164 -21.50 -10.94 5.08
CA PRO A 164 -21.66 -10.02 6.20
C PRO A 164 -21.29 -8.59 5.81
N ARG A 165 -22.11 -7.63 6.23
CA ARG A 165 -21.84 -6.20 6.10
C ARG A 165 -21.19 -5.61 7.35
N PHE A 166 -21.39 -6.27 8.49
CA PHE A 166 -20.87 -5.87 9.79
C PHE A 166 -20.15 -7.04 10.45
N TRP A 167 -19.14 -6.73 11.27
CA TRP A 167 -18.32 -7.74 11.95
C TRP A 167 -19.12 -8.64 12.90
N ASP A 168 -20.16 -8.10 13.55
CA ASP A 168 -21.06 -8.90 14.39
C ASP A 168 -21.85 -9.94 13.57
N GLU A 169 -22.25 -9.61 12.35
CA GLU A 169 -22.91 -10.58 11.44
C GLU A 169 -21.95 -11.72 11.05
N LEU A 170 -20.66 -11.45 10.88
CA LEU A 170 -19.65 -12.48 10.63
C LEU A 170 -19.59 -13.48 11.79
N SER A 171 -19.66 -13.00 13.03
CA SER A 171 -19.69 -13.84 14.22
C SER A 171 -20.92 -14.76 14.23
N ASP A 172 -22.10 -14.23 13.89
CA ASP A 172 -23.34 -15.03 13.79
C ASP A 172 -23.26 -16.07 12.67
N MET A 173 -22.66 -15.72 11.53
CA MET A 173 -22.46 -16.61 10.39
C MET A 173 -21.44 -17.72 10.68
N ALA A 174 -20.43 -17.44 11.51
CA ALA A 174 -19.35 -18.36 11.83
C ALA A 174 -19.89 -19.69 12.39
N THR A 175 -20.88 -19.65 13.24
CA THR A 175 -21.51 -20.84 13.83
C THR A 175 -22.23 -21.73 12.81
N ARG A 176 -22.69 -21.15 11.70
CA ARG A 176 -23.40 -21.87 10.63
C ARG A 176 -22.47 -22.38 9.53
N LEU A 177 -21.39 -21.66 9.27
CA LEU A 177 -20.43 -21.98 8.22
C LEU A 177 -19.36 -22.97 8.70
N THR A 178 -19.00 -22.94 9.98
CA THR A 178 -17.97 -23.85 10.52
C THR A 178 -18.52 -25.26 10.68
N LYS A 179 -17.76 -26.26 10.25
CA LYS A 179 -18.06 -27.68 10.47
C LYS A 179 -16.86 -28.39 11.08
N ALA A 180 -17.13 -29.19 12.07
CA ALA A 180 -16.14 -30.02 12.75
C ALA A 180 -16.60 -31.48 12.81
N GLN A 181 -15.64 -32.40 12.92
CA GLN A 181 -15.88 -33.80 13.26
C GLN A 181 -16.13 -33.95 14.77
N ASP A 182 -16.61 -35.12 15.20
CA ASP A 182 -16.85 -35.40 16.60
C ASP A 182 -15.61 -35.28 17.50
N ASN A 183 -14.43 -35.45 16.93
CA ASN A 183 -13.13 -35.23 17.61
C ASN A 183 -12.67 -33.78 17.68
N GLY A 184 -13.50 -32.84 17.22
CA GLY A 184 -13.19 -31.39 17.19
C GLY A 184 -12.33 -30.93 16.00
N THR A 185 -11.96 -31.81 15.07
CA THR A 185 -11.20 -31.43 13.87
C THR A 185 -12.08 -30.61 12.93
N LEU A 186 -11.65 -29.37 12.62
CA LEU A 186 -12.34 -28.50 11.68
C LEU A 186 -12.18 -29.04 10.25
N THR A 187 -13.30 -29.21 9.55
CA THR A 187 -13.36 -29.69 8.16
C THR A 187 -13.81 -28.62 7.17
N GLN A 188 -14.51 -27.60 7.68
CA GLN A 188 -14.91 -26.40 6.98
C GLN A 188 -14.84 -25.23 7.94
N ASN A 189 -14.30 -24.12 7.51
CA ASN A 189 -14.07 -22.94 8.33
C ASN A 189 -14.90 -21.76 7.84
N ALA A 190 -15.46 -20.98 8.74
CA ALA A 190 -16.20 -19.76 8.35
C ALA A 190 -15.22 -18.67 7.89
N VAL A 191 -14.21 -18.38 8.70
CA VAL A 191 -13.23 -17.33 8.46
C VAL A 191 -11.90 -17.69 9.11
N ALA A 192 -10.81 -17.25 8.53
CA ALA A 192 -9.47 -17.40 9.07
C ALA A 192 -9.10 -16.16 9.89
N LEU A 193 -9.26 -16.25 11.20
CA LEU A 193 -8.88 -15.22 12.18
C LEU A 193 -8.35 -15.88 13.46
N GLY A 194 -7.59 -15.15 14.24
CA GLY A 194 -7.16 -15.52 15.58
C GLY A 194 -5.79 -16.18 15.68
N THR A 195 -5.20 -16.59 14.55
CA THR A 195 -3.79 -16.97 14.44
C THR A 195 -3.06 -15.97 13.55
N TRP A 196 -1.74 -16.10 13.39
CA TRP A 196 -0.96 -15.15 12.59
C TRP A 196 -0.37 -15.81 11.34
N ASP A 197 0.47 -16.81 11.49
CA ASP A 197 1.29 -17.37 10.41
C ASP A 197 0.52 -17.98 9.25
N ASN A 198 -0.68 -18.49 9.49
CA ASN A 198 -1.53 -19.13 8.49
C ASN A 198 -2.79 -18.31 8.13
N VAL A 199 -2.77 -17.04 8.50
CA VAL A 199 -3.78 -16.05 8.08
C VAL A 199 -3.10 -15.06 7.16
N ASP A 200 -3.31 -15.20 5.86
CA ASP A 200 -2.85 -14.21 4.90
C ASP A 200 -3.44 -12.83 5.27
N HIS A 201 -2.64 -11.78 5.12
CA HIS A 201 -3.02 -10.40 5.48
C HIS A 201 -3.42 -10.18 6.95
N ALA A 202 -2.95 -11.02 7.89
CA ALA A 202 -3.29 -10.91 9.32
C ALA A 202 -3.07 -9.49 9.87
N LYS A 203 -1.96 -8.85 9.52
CA LYS A 203 -1.62 -7.48 9.88
C LYS A 203 -2.66 -6.48 9.35
N ALA A 204 -3.02 -6.56 8.07
CA ALA A 204 -3.99 -5.66 7.44
C ALA A 204 -5.39 -5.83 8.05
N ILE A 205 -5.82 -7.06 8.34
CA ILE A 205 -7.09 -7.35 9.00
C ILE A 205 -7.11 -6.74 10.39
N PHE A 206 -6.07 -6.98 11.20
CA PHE A 206 -5.95 -6.44 12.55
C PHE A 206 -5.95 -4.90 12.58
N LEU A 207 -5.17 -4.27 11.69
CA LEU A 207 -5.11 -2.83 11.55
C LEU A 207 -6.46 -2.25 11.11
N THR A 208 -7.20 -2.94 10.23
CA THR A 208 -8.55 -2.55 9.82
C THR A 208 -9.51 -2.54 11.01
N LEU A 209 -9.50 -3.59 11.84
CA LEU A 209 -10.31 -3.67 13.07
C LEU A 209 -9.96 -2.53 14.04
N ALA A 210 -8.68 -2.30 14.30
CA ALA A 210 -8.22 -1.24 15.20
C ALA A 210 -8.64 0.15 14.69
N TYR A 211 -8.44 0.41 13.39
CA TYR A 211 -8.80 1.68 12.75
C TYR A 211 -10.31 1.95 12.81
N GLN A 212 -11.13 0.96 12.49
CA GLN A 212 -12.59 1.08 12.57
C GLN A 212 -13.10 1.27 14.00
N LEU A 213 -12.34 0.86 15.02
CA LEU A 213 -12.58 1.15 16.42
C LEU A 213 -12.03 2.52 16.87
N GLY A 214 -11.47 3.30 15.93
CA GLY A 214 -10.99 4.66 16.19
C GLY A 214 -9.52 4.73 16.62
N ASN A 215 -8.71 3.70 16.36
CA ASN A 215 -7.30 3.70 16.73
C ASN A 215 -6.40 3.39 15.51
N SER A 216 -5.55 4.33 15.14
CA SER A 216 -4.62 4.20 14.00
C SER A 216 -3.32 3.49 14.36
N VAL A 217 -3.15 3.00 15.58
CA VAL A 217 -1.97 2.30 16.12
C VAL A 217 -0.73 3.19 16.19
N VAL A 218 -0.33 3.82 15.09
CA VAL A 218 0.75 4.82 15.02
C VAL A 218 0.21 6.09 14.40
N VAL A 219 0.53 7.22 14.99
CA VAL A 219 0.17 8.55 14.48
C VAL A 219 1.38 9.47 14.46
N ARG A 220 1.31 10.50 13.63
CA ARG A 220 2.27 11.59 13.65
C ARG A 220 1.79 12.66 14.61
N SER A 221 2.57 12.95 15.65
CA SER A 221 2.26 13.99 16.64
C SER A 221 2.33 15.39 16.03
N GLY A 222 1.77 16.38 16.73
CA GLY A 222 1.85 17.78 16.32
C GLY A 222 3.28 18.34 16.25
N GLN A 223 4.26 17.65 16.84
CA GLN A 223 5.68 17.96 16.76
C GLN A 223 6.40 17.26 15.61
N GLY A 224 5.66 16.51 14.79
CA GLY A 224 6.21 15.77 13.64
C GLY A 224 6.85 14.42 13.98
N LEU A 225 6.84 14.02 15.25
CA LEU A 225 7.32 12.72 15.72
C LEU A 225 6.25 11.64 15.52
N TYR A 226 6.67 10.40 15.33
CA TYR A 226 5.76 9.26 15.29
C TYR A 226 5.62 8.66 16.67
N VAL A 227 4.39 8.34 17.07
CA VAL A 227 4.08 7.79 18.39
C VAL A 227 3.08 6.65 18.28
N SER A 228 3.25 5.63 19.13
CA SER A 228 2.27 4.57 19.28
C SER A 228 1.09 5.05 20.13
N VAL A 229 -0.14 4.82 19.65
CA VAL A 229 -1.37 5.16 20.33
C VAL A 229 -2.21 3.93 20.68
N MET A 230 -1.61 2.74 20.72
CA MET A 230 -2.32 1.49 20.97
C MET A 230 -3.05 1.47 22.32
N LYS A 231 -2.53 2.19 23.33
CA LYS A 231 -3.14 2.33 24.65
C LYS A 231 -4.22 3.38 24.75
N ASP A 232 -4.45 4.17 23.69
CA ASP A 232 -5.41 5.25 23.72
C ASP A 232 -6.85 4.70 23.70
N THR A 233 -7.70 5.30 24.52
CA THR A 233 -9.11 4.95 24.59
C THR A 233 -9.92 5.83 23.64
N ALA A 234 -10.64 5.22 22.70
CA ALA A 234 -11.59 5.94 21.87
C ALA A 234 -12.97 6.06 22.56
N GLY A 235 -13.62 7.21 22.40
CA GLY A 235 -15.03 7.39 22.76
C GLY A 235 -15.39 7.28 24.25
N GLY A 236 -14.42 7.39 25.16
CA GLY A 236 -14.72 7.42 26.61
C GLY A 236 -15.13 6.06 27.21
N SER A 237 -14.95 4.95 26.50
CA SER A 237 -15.31 3.59 26.97
C SER A 237 -14.44 3.08 28.12
N GLY A 238 -13.28 3.71 28.36
CA GLY A 238 -12.28 3.27 29.33
C GLY A 238 -11.48 2.03 28.92
N VAL A 239 -11.82 1.39 27.79
CA VAL A 239 -11.09 0.26 27.21
C VAL A 239 -10.38 0.72 25.94
N PRO A 240 -9.07 0.45 25.77
CA PRO A 240 -8.39 0.73 24.50
C PRO A 240 -9.05 0.01 23.32
N SER A 241 -9.19 0.72 22.20
CA SER A 241 -9.82 0.17 20.99
C SER A 241 -9.06 -1.03 20.45
N VAL A 242 -7.73 -1.03 20.59
CA VAL A 242 -6.85 -2.13 20.17
C VAL A 242 -7.11 -3.40 20.98
N ASP A 243 -7.41 -3.28 22.29
CA ASP A 243 -7.80 -4.43 23.12
C ASP A 243 -9.08 -5.09 22.60
N SER A 244 -10.04 -4.29 22.17
CA SER A 244 -11.30 -4.77 21.60
C SER A 244 -11.08 -5.45 20.24
N ALA A 245 -10.22 -4.86 19.41
CA ALA A 245 -9.81 -5.46 18.12
C ALA A 245 -9.11 -6.80 18.33
N LEU A 246 -8.15 -6.87 19.25
CA LEU A 246 -7.39 -8.07 19.55
C LEU A 246 -8.30 -9.18 20.10
N ARG A 247 -9.20 -8.84 21.02
CA ARG A 247 -10.18 -9.80 21.56
C ARG A 247 -11.05 -10.37 20.45
N PHE A 248 -11.65 -9.50 19.63
CA PHE A 248 -12.49 -9.94 18.51
C PHE A 248 -11.71 -10.85 17.56
N TYR A 249 -10.49 -10.45 17.17
CA TYR A 249 -9.65 -11.22 16.26
C TYR A 249 -9.31 -12.60 16.82
N THR A 250 -8.94 -12.71 18.09
CA THR A 250 -8.49 -13.95 18.71
C THR A 250 -9.63 -14.89 19.14
N ASP A 251 -10.84 -14.38 19.32
CA ASP A 251 -12.02 -15.20 19.70
C ASP A 251 -12.33 -16.29 18.64
N PHE A 252 -11.99 -16.10 17.38
CA PHE A 252 -12.17 -17.10 16.32
C PHE A 252 -11.20 -18.30 16.42
N ALA A 253 -10.13 -18.18 17.17
CA ALA A 253 -9.18 -19.27 17.43
C ALA A 253 -9.37 -19.94 18.81
N ASP A 254 -10.30 -19.46 19.61
CA ASP A 254 -10.61 -20.04 20.92
C ASP A 254 -11.63 -21.18 20.80
N PRO A 255 -11.23 -22.46 21.05
CA PRO A 255 -12.11 -23.60 20.88
C PRO A 255 -13.30 -23.62 21.86
N VAL A 256 -13.28 -22.78 22.92
CA VAL A 256 -14.41 -22.67 23.89
C VAL A 256 -15.51 -21.75 23.35
N LYS A 257 -15.19 -20.89 22.37
CA LYS A 257 -16.13 -19.91 21.81
C LYS A 257 -17.03 -20.55 20.76
N PRO A 258 -18.32 -20.20 20.68
CA PRO A 258 -19.23 -20.67 19.62
C PRO A 258 -18.78 -20.26 18.20
N ILE A 259 -18.01 -19.17 18.08
CA ILE A 259 -17.50 -18.65 16.82
C ILE A 259 -16.16 -19.25 16.41
N TYR A 260 -15.64 -20.22 17.18
CA TYR A 260 -14.40 -20.92 16.83
C TYR A 260 -14.42 -21.43 15.40
N SER A 261 -13.46 -21.01 14.60
CA SER A 261 -13.45 -21.25 13.17
C SER A 261 -12.09 -21.51 12.57
N TRP A 262 -11.00 -21.23 13.31
CA TRP A 262 -9.65 -21.31 12.77
C TRP A 262 -8.64 -21.74 13.83
N ASN A 263 -7.56 -22.37 13.40
CA ASN A 263 -6.43 -22.70 14.28
C ASN A 263 -5.15 -22.95 13.47
N ARG A 264 -4.02 -23.12 14.16
CA ARG A 264 -2.71 -23.32 13.55
C ARG A 264 -2.54 -24.63 12.75
N SER A 265 -3.45 -25.60 12.88
CA SER A 265 -3.40 -26.84 12.09
C SER A 265 -4.05 -26.69 10.70
N GLN A 266 -4.73 -25.59 10.46
CA GLN A 266 -5.28 -25.27 9.14
C GLN A 266 -4.13 -24.85 8.19
N PRO A 267 -4.29 -25.10 6.88
CA PRO A 267 -3.36 -24.56 5.88
C PRO A 267 -3.43 -23.01 5.87
N GLU A 268 -2.61 -22.36 5.05
CA GLU A 268 -2.74 -20.91 4.79
C GLU A 268 -4.15 -20.57 4.31
N SER A 269 -4.68 -19.42 4.73
CA SER A 269 -6.08 -19.05 4.52
C SER A 269 -6.43 -18.96 3.03
N ARG A 270 -5.53 -18.43 2.19
CA ARG A 270 -5.71 -18.41 0.73
C ARG A 270 -5.83 -19.83 0.14
N SER A 271 -4.97 -20.74 0.59
CA SER A 271 -5.01 -22.15 0.16
C SER A 271 -6.29 -22.84 0.61
N ALA A 272 -6.77 -22.57 1.83
CA ALA A 272 -8.05 -23.09 2.33
C ALA A 272 -9.25 -22.56 1.52
N PHE A 273 -9.23 -21.29 1.11
CA PHE A 273 -10.25 -20.68 0.28
C PHE A 273 -10.27 -21.29 -1.12
N LEU A 274 -9.13 -21.41 -1.78
CA LEU A 274 -8.97 -22.07 -3.07
C LEU A 274 -9.40 -23.55 -3.03
N GLY A 275 -9.19 -24.20 -1.88
CA GLY A 275 -9.61 -25.60 -1.62
C GLY A 275 -11.06 -25.75 -1.20
N GLU A 276 -11.89 -24.71 -1.30
CA GLU A 276 -13.32 -24.69 -0.96
C GLU A 276 -13.61 -25.09 0.51
N LYS A 277 -12.68 -24.84 1.41
CA LYS A 277 -12.79 -25.15 2.85
C LYS A 277 -12.94 -23.92 3.74
N LEU A 278 -12.89 -22.73 3.17
CA LEU A 278 -13.00 -21.45 3.87
C LEU A 278 -14.17 -20.64 3.29
N GLY A 279 -15.08 -20.17 4.15
CA GLY A 279 -16.25 -19.39 3.75
C GLY A 279 -15.90 -17.96 3.37
N VAL A 280 -15.05 -17.31 4.18
CA VAL A 280 -14.60 -15.91 4.00
C VAL A 280 -13.08 -15.87 4.02
N TYR A 281 -12.51 -15.25 3.01
CA TYR A 281 -11.10 -14.92 2.88
C TYR A 281 -10.94 -13.40 2.75
N PHE A 282 -10.10 -12.81 3.57
CA PHE A 282 -9.69 -11.42 3.42
C PHE A 282 -8.39 -11.38 2.64
N GLY A 283 -8.40 -10.72 1.49
CA GLY A 283 -7.25 -10.60 0.60
C GLY A 283 -7.21 -9.24 -0.06
N SER A 284 -6.13 -8.94 -0.78
CA SER A 284 -5.99 -7.71 -1.54
C SER A 284 -6.85 -7.70 -2.80
N ALA A 285 -7.26 -6.53 -3.29
CA ALA A 285 -8.05 -6.42 -4.52
C ALA A 285 -7.34 -7.05 -5.74
N SER A 286 -6.01 -6.93 -5.80
CA SER A 286 -5.16 -7.50 -6.87
C SER A 286 -5.21 -9.02 -6.96
N GLU A 287 -5.59 -9.72 -5.89
CA GLU A 287 -5.63 -11.19 -5.86
C GLU A 287 -6.77 -11.80 -6.69
N LEU A 288 -7.75 -11.00 -7.10
CA LEU A 288 -8.93 -11.48 -7.84
C LEU A 288 -8.56 -12.32 -9.06
N VAL A 289 -7.61 -11.86 -9.86
CA VAL A 289 -7.17 -12.57 -11.07
C VAL A 289 -6.48 -13.88 -10.69
N GLY A 290 -5.53 -13.83 -9.76
CA GLY A 290 -4.81 -15.03 -9.29
C GLY A 290 -5.70 -16.07 -8.62
N ILE A 291 -6.77 -15.66 -7.92
CA ILE A 291 -7.77 -16.60 -7.36
C ILE A 291 -8.53 -17.30 -8.47
N ARG A 292 -8.97 -16.57 -9.51
CA ARG A 292 -9.69 -17.14 -10.66
C ARG A 292 -8.82 -18.10 -11.47
N GLU A 293 -7.55 -17.75 -11.66
CA GLU A 293 -6.59 -18.61 -12.38
C GLU A 293 -6.25 -19.88 -11.60
N ALA A 294 -6.07 -19.78 -10.28
CA ALA A 294 -5.72 -20.91 -9.43
C ALA A 294 -6.87 -21.93 -9.28
N ASN A 295 -8.12 -21.47 -9.22
CA ASN A 295 -9.29 -22.35 -9.22
C ASN A 295 -10.45 -21.76 -10.05
N PRO A 296 -10.48 -22.03 -11.37
CA PRO A 296 -11.54 -21.53 -12.26
C PRO A 296 -12.96 -22.04 -11.92
N ASN A 297 -13.06 -23.10 -11.13
CA ASN A 297 -14.35 -23.69 -10.72
C ASN A 297 -14.86 -23.16 -9.38
N LEU A 298 -14.06 -22.38 -8.66
CA LEU A 298 -14.44 -21.80 -7.37
C LEU A 298 -15.61 -20.82 -7.55
N ASN A 299 -16.76 -21.15 -6.98
CA ASN A 299 -17.93 -20.27 -7.00
C ASN A 299 -17.83 -19.26 -5.86
N PHE A 300 -17.22 -18.13 -6.14
CA PHE A 300 -17.02 -17.05 -5.15
C PHE A 300 -17.49 -15.70 -5.70
N ASP A 301 -17.55 -14.75 -4.80
CA ASP A 301 -17.77 -13.35 -5.13
C ASP A 301 -16.93 -12.46 -4.21
N VAL A 302 -16.88 -11.17 -4.50
CA VAL A 302 -16.13 -10.19 -3.73
C VAL A 302 -17.09 -9.18 -3.11
N ALA A 303 -16.80 -8.77 -1.88
CA ALA A 303 -17.58 -7.79 -1.14
C ALA A 303 -16.63 -6.84 -0.35
N PRO A 304 -17.12 -5.66 0.06
CA PRO A 304 -16.38 -4.83 0.99
C PRO A 304 -16.07 -5.58 2.30
N VAL A 305 -14.94 -5.26 2.92
CA VAL A 305 -14.64 -5.72 4.28
C VAL A 305 -15.76 -5.27 5.23
N PRO A 306 -16.23 -6.13 6.16
CA PRO A 306 -17.26 -5.75 7.13
C PRO A 306 -16.85 -4.50 7.91
N THR A 307 -17.84 -3.72 8.35
CA THR A 307 -17.61 -2.52 9.13
C THR A 307 -18.19 -2.65 10.55
N ILE A 308 -17.76 -1.78 11.44
CA ILE A 308 -18.40 -1.65 12.76
C ILE A 308 -19.63 -0.79 12.60
N ARG A 309 -20.76 -1.19 13.22
CA ARG A 309 -22.02 -0.44 13.17
C ARG A 309 -21.82 1.01 13.66
N GLY A 310 -22.27 1.97 12.85
CA GLY A 310 -22.13 3.39 13.15
C GLY A 310 -20.77 4.01 12.79
N ASN A 311 -19.89 3.22 12.18
CA ASN A 311 -18.63 3.71 11.59
C ASN A 311 -18.74 3.81 10.06
N ASN A 312 -18.04 4.78 9.46
CA ASN A 312 -18.02 4.98 8.01
C ASN A 312 -17.14 3.98 7.26
N GLY A 313 -16.60 2.98 7.96
CA GLY A 313 -15.66 2.01 7.38
C GLY A 313 -14.22 2.50 7.51
N GLY A 314 -13.36 1.91 6.71
CA GLY A 314 -11.92 2.13 6.63
C GLY A 314 -11.24 0.78 6.53
N VAL A 315 -10.37 0.62 5.55
CA VAL A 315 -9.65 -0.62 5.32
C VAL A 315 -8.16 -0.35 5.16
N ALA A 316 -7.33 -1.22 5.67
CA ALA A 316 -5.90 -1.16 5.40
C ALA A 316 -5.64 -1.41 3.91
N ALA A 317 -4.68 -0.69 3.35
CA ALA A 317 -4.25 -0.87 1.98
C ALA A 317 -2.73 -0.83 1.89
N GLU A 318 -2.19 -1.62 0.99
CA GLU A 318 -0.84 -1.43 0.50
C GLU A 318 -0.83 -0.23 -0.43
N LEU A 319 0.08 0.71 -0.17
CA LEU A 319 0.19 1.94 -0.93
C LEU A 319 1.61 2.11 -1.42
N THR A 320 1.76 2.46 -2.69
CA THR A 320 3.05 2.89 -3.22
C THR A 320 2.98 4.35 -3.68
N GLY A 321 4.11 5.01 -3.67
CA GLY A 321 4.26 6.35 -4.19
C GLY A 321 5.51 6.49 -5.05
N LEU A 322 5.50 7.44 -5.96
CA LEU A 322 6.66 7.82 -6.77
C LEU A 322 7.51 8.79 -5.96
N ALA A 323 8.64 8.29 -5.47
CA ALA A 323 9.58 9.04 -4.65
C ALA A 323 10.89 9.32 -5.39
N ILE A 324 11.49 10.48 -5.14
CA ILE A 324 12.78 10.87 -5.70
C ILE A 324 13.86 10.58 -4.65
N PRO A 325 14.76 9.61 -4.88
CA PRO A 325 15.85 9.33 -3.97
C PRO A 325 16.82 10.50 -3.84
N ARG A 326 17.44 10.66 -2.68
CA ARG A 326 18.57 11.59 -2.53
C ARG A 326 19.72 11.12 -3.41
N GLY A 327 20.33 12.08 -4.12
CA GLY A 327 21.39 11.76 -5.07
C GLY A 327 20.91 11.42 -6.48
N SER A 328 19.59 11.53 -6.77
CA SER A 328 19.10 11.51 -8.15
C SER A 328 19.87 12.50 -9.01
N ARG A 329 20.26 12.06 -10.19
CA ARG A 329 21.01 12.88 -11.16
C ARG A 329 20.09 13.79 -11.97
N ASN A 330 18.81 13.48 -12.01
CA ASN A 330 17.81 14.25 -12.75
C ASN A 330 16.49 14.37 -11.95
N PRO A 331 16.49 15.05 -10.78
CA PRO A 331 15.30 15.18 -9.95
C PRO A 331 14.16 15.94 -10.63
N GLY A 332 14.47 16.89 -11.54
CA GLY A 332 13.47 17.61 -12.31
C GLY A 332 12.75 16.72 -13.33
N GLY A 333 13.51 15.91 -14.09
CA GLY A 333 12.92 14.92 -14.99
C GLY A 333 12.14 13.85 -14.24
N ALA A 334 12.65 13.41 -13.08
CA ALA A 334 11.95 12.44 -12.22
C ALA A 334 10.59 12.97 -11.74
N LEU A 335 10.52 14.26 -11.35
CA LEU A 335 9.25 14.88 -10.95
C LEU A 335 8.25 14.94 -12.12
N LEU A 336 8.70 15.36 -13.30
CA LEU A 336 7.84 15.40 -14.49
C LEU A 336 7.30 14.01 -14.87
N ILE A 337 8.13 12.97 -14.76
CA ILE A 337 7.70 11.59 -14.98
C ILE A 337 6.73 11.11 -13.90
N ALA A 338 6.95 11.47 -12.64
CA ALA A 338 6.04 11.12 -11.55
C ALA A 338 4.66 11.78 -11.74
N GLU A 339 4.61 13.05 -12.13
CA GLU A 339 3.36 13.75 -12.46
C GLU A 339 2.66 13.11 -13.68
N LEU A 340 3.42 12.75 -14.71
CA LEU A 340 2.89 12.07 -15.90
C LEU A 340 2.28 10.71 -15.55
N LEU A 341 3.02 9.86 -14.82
CA LEU A 341 2.57 8.53 -14.42
C LEU A 341 1.35 8.54 -13.51
N THR A 342 1.13 9.65 -12.81
CA THR A 342 -0.04 9.86 -11.95
C THR A 342 -1.14 10.69 -12.59
N SER A 343 -1.02 11.01 -13.89
CA SER A 343 -2.10 11.67 -14.66
C SER A 343 -3.33 10.77 -14.81
N PRO A 344 -4.53 11.32 -15.00
CA PRO A 344 -5.77 10.52 -15.10
C PRO A 344 -5.68 9.42 -16.16
N ASP A 345 -5.20 9.75 -17.37
CA ASP A 345 -5.16 8.83 -18.51
C ASP A 345 -4.19 7.65 -18.27
N LEU A 346 -3.01 7.92 -17.71
CA LEU A 346 -2.04 6.86 -17.44
C LEU A 346 -2.41 6.03 -16.21
N GLN A 347 -3.06 6.64 -15.21
CA GLN A 347 -3.63 5.88 -14.10
C GLN A 347 -4.70 4.90 -14.60
N ALA A 348 -5.62 5.32 -15.49
CA ALA A 348 -6.61 4.42 -16.07
C ALA A 348 -5.96 3.24 -16.83
N SER A 349 -4.88 3.51 -17.58
CA SER A 349 -4.11 2.47 -18.28
C SER A 349 -3.41 1.50 -17.32
N LEU A 350 -2.78 2.02 -16.27
CA LEU A 350 -2.13 1.22 -15.23
C LEU A 350 -3.13 0.31 -14.50
N LEU A 351 -4.31 0.84 -14.18
CA LEU A 351 -5.38 0.10 -13.50
C LEU A 351 -5.84 -1.11 -14.32
N SER A 352 -5.98 -0.93 -15.64
CA SER A 352 -6.37 -2.03 -16.53
C SER A 352 -5.31 -3.13 -16.60
N LEU A 353 -4.01 -2.77 -16.48
CA LEU A 353 -2.89 -3.71 -16.51
C LEU A 353 -2.68 -4.46 -15.18
N MET A 354 -3.00 -3.81 -14.05
CA MET A 354 -2.69 -4.34 -12.71
C MET A 354 -3.94 -4.79 -11.94
N SER A 355 -5.13 -4.54 -12.46
CA SER A 355 -6.42 -4.79 -11.78
C SER A 355 -6.52 -4.09 -10.41
N LEU A 356 -5.92 -2.92 -10.28
CA LEU A 356 -5.91 -2.09 -9.07
C LEU A 356 -6.84 -0.89 -9.20
N PRO A 357 -7.45 -0.40 -8.11
CA PRO A 357 -8.18 0.86 -8.11
C PRO A 357 -7.26 2.08 -8.20
N SER A 358 -7.82 3.21 -8.64
CA SER A 358 -7.06 4.45 -8.75
C SER A 358 -6.69 5.06 -7.40
N VAL A 359 -5.50 5.64 -7.32
CA VAL A 359 -5.11 6.52 -6.21
C VAL A 359 -5.75 7.91 -6.33
N ARG A 360 -6.48 8.18 -7.41
CA ARG A 360 -7.08 9.49 -7.70
C ARG A 360 -8.56 9.51 -7.34
N ARG A 361 -9.00 10.57 -6.66
CA ARG A 361 -10.41 10.78 -6.31
C ARG A 361 -11.29 11.10 -7.53
N ASP A 362 -10.72 11.76 -8.55
CA ASP A 362 -11.41 12.17 -9.77
C ASP A 362 -11.59 11.05 -10.82
N SER A 363 -11.00 9.89 -10.57
CA SER A 363 -11.14 8.70 -11.43
C SER A 363 -12.24 7.75 -10.98
N VAL A 364 -12.91 8.03 -9.87
CA VAL A 364 -13.98 7.16 -9.33
C VAL A 364 -15.18 7.15 -10.27
N GLY A 365 -15.68 5.94 -10.59
CA GLY A 365 -16.83 5.75 -11.48
C GLY A 365 -16.50 5.80 -12.98
N THR A 366 -15.21 5.82 -13.35
CA THR A 366 -14.79 5.85 -14.76
C THR A 366 -14.67 4.47 -15.41
N SER A 367 -14.84 3.39 -14.64
CA SER A 367 -14.76 1.99 -15.10
C SER A 367 -16.13 1.29 -15.16
N PRO A 368 -17.05 1.70 -16.06
CA PRO A 368 -18.46 1.28 -16.04
C PRO A 368 -18.70 -0.21 -16.37
N ASN A 369 -17.71 -0.93 -16.91
CA ASN A 369 -17.84 -2.30 -17.38
C ASN A 369 -17.16 -3.35 -16.49
N ASP A 370 -16.52 -2.95 -15.39
CA ASP A 370 -15.93 -3.89 -14.42
C ASP A 370 -16.88 -4.08 -13.24
N PRO A 371 -17.44 -5.29 -13.04
CA PRO A 371 -18.38 -5.56 -11.92
C PRO A 371 -17.77 -5.29 -10.55
N TYR A 372 -16.43 -5.35 -10.40
CA TYR A 372 -15.73 -5.10 -9.15
C TYR A 372 -15.03 -3.76 -9.09
N GLY A 373 -14.82 -3.10 -10.23
CA GLY A 373 -14.09 -1.82 -10.31
C GLY A 373 -14.62 -0.76 -9.36
N THR A 374 -15.95 -0.51 -9.39
CA THR A 374 -16.58 0.45 -8.47
C THR A 374 -16.42 0.07 -6.99
N MET A 375 -16.45 -1.22 -6.67
CA MET A 375 -16.24 -1.68 -5.29
C MET A 375 -14.79 -1.47 -4.85
N PHE A 376 -13.82 -1.80 -5.70
CA PHE A 376 -12.39 -1.56 -5.42
C PHE A 376 -12.08 -0.08 -5.31
N GLU A 377 -12.66 0.76 -6.17
CA GLU A 377 -12.56 2.22 -6.09
C GLU A 377 -13.11 2.76 -4.75
N ASN A 378 -14.27 2.27 -4.31
CA ASN A 378 -14.84 2.64 -3.02
C ASN A 378 -13.96 2.17 -1.85
N ALA A 379 -13.39 0.97 -1.92
CA ALA A 379 -12.45 0.47 -0.92
C ALA A 379 -11.19 1.35 -0.87
N ALA A 380 -10.65 1.74 -2.03
CA ALA A 380 -9.51 2.65 -2.12
C ALA A 380 -9.80 4.04 -1.52
N LEU A 381 -10.99 4.60 -1.78
CA LEU A 381 -11.40 5.89 -1.18
C LEU A 381 -11.46 5.86 0.34
N LEU A 382 -11.85 4.73 0.91
CA LEU A 382 -11.95 4.51 2.36
C LEU A 382 -10.66 3.95 2.95
N SER A 383 -9.63 3.72 2.13
CA SER A 383 -8.39 3.08 2.60
C SER A 383 -7.53 4.02 3.42
N PHE A 384 -6.71 3.40 4.27
CA PHE A 384 -5.60 4.03 4.96
C PHE A 384 -4.32 3.21 4.78
N ALA A 385 -3.18 3.88 4.74
CA ALA A 385 -1.87 3.24 4.80
C ALA A 385 -1.34 3.31 6.24
N PHE A 386 -0.79 2.21 6.71
CA PHE A 386 -0.20 2.14 8.05
C PHE A 386 1.18 2.82 8.07
N LEU A 387 1.39 3.66 9.06
CA LEU A 387 2.69 4.27 9.34
C LEU A 387 3.58 3.26 10.09
N ASP A 388 4.28 2.43 9.32
CA ASP A 388 5.07 1.34 9.83
C ASP A 388 6.51 1.78 10.15
N PRO A 389 6.99 1.64 11.39
CA PRO A 389 8.38 1.96 11.72
C PRO A 389 9.38 0.99 11.09
N ASP A 390 9.04 -0.30 11.04
CA ASP A 390 9.81 -1.38 10.45
C ASP A 390 8.87 -2.56 10.17
N PRO A 391 8.56 -2.85 8.90
CA PRO A 391 7.58 -3.88 8.53
C PRO A 391 7.83 -5.25 9.15
N THR A 392 9.08 -5.70 9.21
CA THR A 392 9.47 -7.01 9.75
C THR A 392 9.36 -7.06 11.27
N ALA A 393 9.87 -6.02 11.94
CA ALA A 393 9.80 -5.94 13.39
C ALA A 393 8.37 -5.78 13.88
N THR A 394 7.57 -4.94 13.21
CA THR A 394 6.16 -4.72 13.54
C THR A 394 5.33 -5.99 13.33
N ASP A 395 5.56 -6.73 12.24
CA ASP A 395 4.91 -8.04 12.03
C ASP A 395 5.21 -9.00 13.19
N SER A 396 6.47 -9.08 13.60
CA SER A 396 6.89 -9.91 14.73
C SER A 396 6.26 -9.48 16.05
N ILE A 397 6.08 -8.17 16.30
CA ILE A 397 5.39 -7.63 17.48
C ILE A 397 3.93 -8.06 17.49
N PHE A 398 3.21 -7.84 16.38
CA PHE A 398 1.79 -8.20 16.29
C PHE A 398 1.58 -9.71 16.34
N LYS A 399 2.46 -10.51 15.72
CA LYS A 399 2.45 -11.95 15.85
C LYS A 399 2.52 -12.38 17.32
N ARG A 400 3.50 -11.89 18.09
CA ARG A 400 3.64 -12.24 19.51
C ARG A 400 2.42 -11.81 20.31
N MET A 401 1.86 -10.64 20.03
CA MET A 401 0.65 -10.13 20.67
C MET A 401 -0.55 -11.06 20.42
N VAL A 402 -0.86 -11.35 19.17
CA VAL A 402 -1.99 -12.22 18.79
C VAL A 402 -1.80 -13.63 19.31
N GLU A 403 -0.63 -14.23 19.10
CA GLU A 403 -0.36 -15.60 19.52
C GLU A 403 -0.26 -15.77 21.02
N GLY A 404 0.17 -14.72 21.73
CA GLY A 404 0.16 -14.70 23.21
C GLY A 404 -1.25 -14.84 23.76
N VAL A 405 -2.20 -14.12 23.18
CA VAL A 405 -3.63 -14.16 23.59
C VAL A 405 -4.29 -15.45 23.11
N SER A 406 -4.18 -15.81 21.83
CA SER A 406 -4.83 -17.02 21.27
C SER A 406 -4.34 -18.32 21.89
N SER A 407 -3.12 -18.36 22.44
CA SER A 407 -2.60 -19.51 23.21
C SER A 407 -2.94 -19.48 24.70
N GLY A 408 -3.61 -18.40 25.19
CA GLY A 408 -3.92 -18.22 26.60
C GLY A 408 -2.72 -17.87 27.50
N LYS A 409 -1.56 -17.54 26.91
CA LYS A 409 -0.35 -17.19 27.67
C LYS A 409 -0.39 -15.78 28.22
N LEU A 410 -1.04 -14.85 27.50
CA LEU A 410 -1.14 -13.44 27.87
C LEU A 410 -2.61 -13.02 27.96
N GLN A 411 -2.88 -12.10 28.88
CA GLN A 411 -4.14 -11.36 28.87
C GLN A 411 -4.10 -10.29 27.77
N VAL A 412 -5.26 -9.92 27.24
CA VAL A 412 -5.36 -8.94 26.15
C VAL A 412 -4.61 -7.65 26.47
N SER A 413 -4.88 -7.03 27.63
CA SER A 413 -4.23 -5.78 28.03
C SER A 413 -2.73 -5.87 28.28
N GLU A 414 -2.23 -7.05 28.67
CA GLU A 414 -0.81 -7.32 28.81
C GLU A 414 -0.14 -7.42 27.42
N ALA A 415 -0.78 -8.14 26.50
CA ALA A 415 -0.29 -8.32 25.14
C ALA A 415 -0.25 -6.99 24.36
N THR A 416 -1.32 -6.18 24.42
CA THR A 416 -1.36 -4.86 23.80
C THR A 416 -0.41 -3.87 24.46
N GLY A 417 -0.27 -3.94 25.80
CA GLY A 417 0.69 -3.14 26.54
C GLY A 417 2.13 -3.40 26.11
N GLY A 418 2.52 -4.67 26.04
CA GLY A 418 3.85 -5.08 25.56
C GLY A 418 4.11 -4.66 24.11
N ALA A 419 3.13 -4.90 23.22
CA ALA A 419 3.23 -4.52 21.82
C ALA A 419 3.36 -2.98 21.64
N ASN A 420 2.63 -2.20 22.43
CA ASN A 420 2.77 -0.73 22.41
C ASN A 420 4.19 -0.28 22.80
N ASP A 421 4.73 -0.86 23.85
CA ASP A 421 6.05 -0.45 24.38
C ASP A 421 7.17 -0.85 23.38
N GLU A 422 7.06 -2.02 22.75
CA GLU A 422 7.99 -2.46 21.69
C GLU A 422 7.85 -1.58 20.44
N LEU A 423 6.62 -1.27 20.02
CA LEU A 423 6.38 -0.41 18.86
C LEU A 423 6.89 1.02 19.11
N GLN A 424 6.67 1.56 20.32
CA GLN A 424 7.21 2.87 20.69
C GLN A 424 8.75 2.87 20.70
N ALA A 425 9.37 1.78 21.09
CA ALA A 425 10.83 1.65 21.05
C ALA A 425 11.37 1.69 19.61
N LEU A 426 10.67 1.10 18.63
CA LEU A 426 11.02 1.19 17.20
C LEU A 426 10.88 2.62 16.66
N LEU A 427 9.90 3.38 17.15
CA LEU A 427 9.65 4.76 16.74
C LEU A 427 10.64 5.75 17.36
N GLY A 428 11.41 5.32 18.34
CA GLY A 428 12.32 6.14 19.13
C GLY A 428 11.62 6.82 20.31
N THR A 429 12.41 7.47 21.16
CA THR A 429 11.88 8.30 22.25
C THR A 429 11.33 9.61 21.67
N PRO A 430 10.13 10.05 22.12
CA PRO A 430 9.53 11.31 21.68
C PRO A 430 10.38 12.54 22.04
#